data_ba435cd85f121ddab39cc692b8d323cc
#
_entry.id   ba435cd85f121ddab39cc692b8d323cc
#
_cell.length_a   1.000
_cell.length_b   1.000
_cell.length_c   1.000
_cell.angle_alpha   90.00
_cell.angle_beta   90.00
_cell.angle_gamma   90.00
#
_symmetry.space_group_name_H-M   'P 1'
#
loop_
_entity.id
_entity.type
_entity.pdbx_description
1 polymer ?
#
loop_
_entity_poly.entity_id
_entity_poly.type
_entity_poly.pdbx_seq_one_letter_code
_entity_poly.pdbx_strand_id
1 'polypeptide(L)'
;MNQLKDVHEEVRATIKGLAEVLADANPDTQALSRIRMKLTRATGKWRTFVQCTVLPELTQVTPDQARLLAEMRSEAAEFAITKSTHISRWSTRVTEGDIAGYRRASADMRSALQARLDREAAILYPLLKDKAAGPRVLPQSGSPAHPA
;
A
#
# COMPACT_ATOMS: atom_id res chain seq x y z
N MET A 1 -13.25 3.04 -4.09
CA MET A 1 -12.29 3.97 -3.45
C MET A 1 -12.26 3.86 -1.93
N ASN A 2 -13.39 3.77 -1.27
CA ASN A 2 -13.44 3.66 0.20
C ASN A 2 -12.73 2.41 0.73
N GLN A 3 -12.88 1.27 0.05
CA GLN A 3 -12.20 0.04 0.45
C GLN A 3 -10.68 0.15 0.36
N LEU A 4 -10.14 0.85 -0.66
CA LEU A 4 -8.70 1.09 -0.77
C LEU A 4 -8.21 1.99 0.36
N LYS A 5 -8.95 3.05 0.68
CA LYS A 5 -8.63 3.92 1.81
C LYS A 5 -8.62 3.15 3.13
N ASP A 6 -9.59 2.26 3.33
CA ASP A 6 -9.68 1.44 4.53
C ASP A 6 -8.48 0.49 4.67
N VAL A 7 -8.06 -0.12 3.57
CA VAL A 7 -6.88 -1.00 3.54
C VAL A 7 -5.61 -0.19 3.84
N HIS A 8 -5.48 0.99 3.25
CA HIS A 8 -4.36 1.90 3.53
C HIS A 8 -4.32 2.33 5.00
N GLU A 9 -5.47 2.70 5.56
CA GLU A 9 -5.58 3.12 6.96
C GLU A 9 -5.21 1.99 7.93
N GLU A 10 -5.59 0.75 7.62
CA GLU A 10 -5.22 -0.41 8.41
C GLU A 10 -3.70 -0.60 8.45
N VAL A 11 -3.03 -0.44 7.31
CA VAL A 11 -1.57 -0.52 7.24
C VAL A 11 -0.93 0.63 8.02
N ARG A 12 -1.41 1.87 7.83
CA ARG A 12 -0.90 3.04 8.56
C ARG A 12 -1.05 2.90 10.06
N ALA A 13 -2.21 2.45 10.52
CA ALA A 13 -2.46 2.22 11.94
C ALA A 13 -1.53 1.16 12.52
N THR A 14 -1.25 0.12 11.74
CA THR A 14 -0.36 -0.96 12.18
C THR A 14 1.10 -0.50 12.20
N ILE A 15 1.53 0.31 11.23
CA ILE A 15 2.86 0.97 11.24
C ILE A 15 3.03 1.80 12.51
N LYS A 16 2.02 2.58 12.85
CA LYS A 16 2.01 3.39 14.08
C LYS A 16 2.08 2.53 15.33
N GLY A 17 1.30 1.43 15.36
CA GLY A 17 1.31 0.48 16.47
C GLY A 17 2.69 -0.15 16.68
N LEU A 18 3.37 -0.51 15.61
CA LEU A 18 4.74 -1.05 15.67
C LEU A 18 5.72 0.01 16.21
N ALA A 19 5.60 1.25 15.77
CA ALA A 19 6.41 2.35 16.27
C ALA A 19 6.21 2.56 17.78
N GLU A 20 4.97 2.47 18.26
CA GLU A 20 4.63 2.62 19.68
C GLU A 20 5.23 1.49 20.53
N VAL A 21 5.16 0.23 20.06
CA VAL A 21 5.78 -0.90 20.75
C VAL A 21 7.29 -0.72 20.83
N LEU A 22 7.92 -0.26 19.75
CA LEU A 22 9.38 -0.05 19.69
C LEU A 22 9.85 1.22 20.41
N ALA A 23 8.96 2.11 20.78
CA ALA A 23 9.30 3.29 21.58
C ALA A 23 9.68 2.93 23.02
N ASP A 24 9.24 1.79 23.51
CA ASP A 24 9.64 1.27 24.80
C ASP A 24 11.12 0.83 24.75
N ALA A 25 11.90 1.17 25.78
CA ALA A 25 13.30 0.78 25.87
C ALA A 25 13.48 -0.74 25.90
N ASN A 26 12.56 -1.45 26.54
CA ASN A 26 12.49 -2.91 26.58
C ASN A 26 11.12 -3.36 26.07
N PRO A 27 10.94 -3.47 24.73
CA PRO A 27 9.65 -3.86 24.19
C PRO A 27 9.24 -5.25 24.67
N ASP A 28 7.96 -5.40 25.02
CA ASP A 28 7.39 -6.72 25.30
C ASP A 28 7.48 -7.58 24.03
N THR A 29 8.17 -8.73 24.15
CA THR A 29 8.40 -9.65 23.04
C THR A 29 7.10 -10.18 22.42
N GLN A 30 6.09 -10.45 23.25
CA GLN A 30 4.80 -10.92 22.76
C GLN A 30 4.04 -9.81 22.01
N ALA A 31 4.05 -8.61 22.55
CA ALA A 31 3.44 -7.46 21.89
C ALA A 31 4.12 -7.17 20.55
N LEU A 32 5.45 -7.24 20.50
CA LEU A 32 6.22 -7.05 19.29
C LEU A 32 5.89 -8.13 18.25
N SER A 33 5.84 -9.40 18.63
CA SER A 33 5.47 -10.48 17.72
C SER A 33 4.07 -10.30 17.17
N ARG A 34 3.11 -9.93 18.00
CA ARG A 34 1.71 -9.71 17.58
C ARG A 34 1.59 -8.57 16.58
N ILE A 35 2.23 -7.44 16.84
CA ILE A 35 2.14 -6.30 15.93
C ILE A 35 2.87 -6.56 14.61
N ARG A 36 3.97 -7.30 14.63
CA ARG A 36 4.68 -7.73 13.42
C ARG A 36 3.80 -8.64 12.55
N MET A 37 3.11 -9.62 13.15
CA MET A 37 2.15 -10.48 12.45
C MET A 37 0.99 -9.66 11.88
N LYS A 38 0.48 -8.73 12.66
CA LYS A 38 -0.61 -7.86 12.21
C LYS A 38 -0.19 -7.02 11.00
N LEU A 39 1.03 -6.49 11.00
CA LEU A 39 1.57 -5.75 9.86
C LEU A 39 1.73 -6.64 8.63
N THR A 40 2.22 -7.85 8.80
CA THR A 40 2.31 -8.83 7.70
C THR A 40 0.95 -9.12 7.08
N ARG A 41 -0.08 -9.33 7.89
CA ARG A 41 -1.44 -9.55 7.41
C ARG A 41 -2.02 -8.32 6.72
N ALA A 42 -1.85 -7.15 7.30
CA ALA A 42 -2.36 -5.90 6.73
C ALA A 42 -1.71 -5.59 5.38
N THR A 43 -0.40 -5.77 5.27
CA THR A 43 0.32 -5.55 4.01
C THR A 43 -0.02 -6.60 2.95
N GLY A 44 -0.24 -7.85 3.36
CA GLY A 44 -0.70 -8.91 2.46
C GLY A 44 -2.10 -8.65 1.91
N LYS A 45 -3.02 -8.25 2.78
CA LYS A 45 -4.38 -7.86 2.41
C LYS A 45 -4.38 -6.66 1.46
N TRP A 46 -3.57 -5.65 1.75
CA TRP A 46 -3.39 -4.48 0.88
C TRP A 46 -2.91 -4.91 -0.52
N ARG A 47 -1.83 -5.68 -0.60
CA ARG A 47 -1.27 -6.13 -1.88
C ARG A 47 -2.29 -6.94 -2.68
N THR A 48 -2.96 -7.89 -2.06
CA THR A 48 -3.98 -8.73 -2.71
C THR A 48 -5.14 -7.88 -3.23
N PHE A 49 -5.61 -6.92 -2.42
CA PHE A 49 -6.70 -6.04 -2.81
C PHE A 49 -6.33 -5.20 -4.02
N VAL A 50 -5.15 -4.59 -4.04
CA VAL A 50 -4.69 -3.77 -5.17
C VAL A 50 -4.53 -4.61 -6.42
N GLN A 51 -3.85 -5.75 -6.33
CA GLN A 51 -3.55 -6.59 -7.50
C GLN A 51 -4.79 -7.29 -8.06
N CYS A 52 -5.68 -7.77 -7.22
CA CYS A 52 -6.80 -8.61 -7.63
C CYS A 52 -8.11 -7.84 -7.80
N THR A 53 -8.26 -6.69 -7.17
CA THR A 53 -9.52 -5.92 -7.22
C THR A 53 -9.35 -4.56 -7.89
N VAL A 54 -8.35 -3.78 -7.50
CA VAL A 54 -8.21 -2.40 -7.97
C VAL A 54 -7.65 -2.34 -9.39
N LEU A 55 -6.49 -2.91 -9.62
CA LEU A 55 -5.81 -2.82 -10.92
C LEU A 55 -6.60 -3.44 -12.07
N PRO A 56 -7.26 -4.59 -11.92
CA PRO A 56 -8.07 -5.15 -13.00
C PRO A 56 -9.23 -4.27 -13.44
N GLU A 57 -9.73 -3.41 -12.56
CA GLU A 57 -10.82 -2.49 -12.88
C GLU A 57 -10.36 -1.23 -13.62
N LEU A 58 -9.07 -0.92 -13.62
CA LEU A 58 -8.49 0.26 -14.26
C LEU A 58 -8.08 -0.05 -15.70
N THR A 59 -9.07 -0.29 -16.56
CA THR A 59 -8.86 -0.66 -17.97
C THR A 59 -8.90 0.53 -18.94
N GLN A 60 -9.57 1.62 -18.57
CA GLN A 60 -9.69 2.82 -19.40
C GLN A 60 -8.79 3.91 -18.85
N VAL A 61 -7.51 3.82 -19.19
CA VAL A 61 -6.48 4.76 -18.74
C VAL A 61 -5.78 5.37 -19.95
N THR A 62 -5.30 6.58 -19.78
CA THR A 62 -4.45 7.23 -20.79
C THR A 62 -3.09 6.52 -20.87
N PRO A 63 -2.31 6.71 -21.97
CA PRO A 63 -0.97 6.17 -22.05
C PRO A 63 -0.06 6.61 -20.90
N ASP A 64 -0.17 7.85 -20.43
CA ASP A 64 0.60 8.36 -19.30
C ASP A 64 0.20 7.67 -17.99
N GLN A 65 -1.10 7.47 -17.76
CA GLN A 65 -1.62 6.73 -16.61
C GLN A 65 -1.16 5.28 -16.63
N ALA A 66 -1.20 4.63 -17.80
CA ALA A 66 -0.72 3.26 -17.98
C ALA A 66 0.76 3.13 -17.61
N ARG A 67 1.58 4.10 -17.97
CA ARG A 67 3.00 4.16 -17.63
C ARG A 67 3.20 4.28 -16.12
N LEU A 68 2.47 5.17 -15.46
CA LEU A 68 2.52 5.33 -14.00
C LEU A 68 2.11 4.05 -13.27
N LEU A 69 1.07 3.37 -13.76
CA LEU A 69 0.63 2.09 -13.19
C LEU A 69 1.71 1.01 -13.36
N ALA A 70 2.38 0.96 -14.52
CA ALA A 70 3.46 0.02 -14.76
C ALA A 70 4.67 0.29 -13.84
N GLU A 71 5.04 1.55 -13.66
CA GLU A 71 6.09 1.96 -12.73
C GLU A 71 5.73 1.56 -11.30
N MET A 72 4.50 1.80 -10.88
CA MET A 72 4.01 1.43 -9.55
C MET A 72 4.08 -0.09 -9.32
N ARG A 73 3.70 -0.89 -10.32
CA ARG A 73 3.81 -2.36 -10.24
C ARG A 73 5.27 -2.80 -10.11
N SER A 74 6.17 -2.20 -10.87
CA SER A 74 7.60 -2.50 -10.81
C SER A 74 8.19 -2.16 -9.44
N GLU A 75 7.86 -0.99 -8.91
CA GLU A 75 8.26 -0.56 -7.57
C GLU A 75 7.71 -1.50 -6.49
N ALA A 76 6.46 -1.96 -6.65
CA ALA A 76 5.84 -2.91 -5.73
C ALA A 76 6.57 -4.25 -5.73
N ALA A 77 7.00 -4.74 -6.89
CA ALA A 77 7.76 -5.99 -7.00
C ALA A 77 9.13 -5.87 -6.34
N GLU A 78 9.85 -4.78 -6.56
CA GLU A 78 11.13 -4.50 -5.90
C GLU A 78 10.97 -4.39 -4.38
N PHE A 79 9.95 -3.70 -3.94
CA PHE A 79 9.67 -3.55 -2.52
C PHE A 79 9.33 -4.88 -1.85
N ALA A 80 8.61 -5.78 -2.54
CA ALA A 80 8.30 -7.11 -2.01
C ALA A 80 9.57 -7.91 -1.73
N ILE A 81 10.60 -7.79 -2.56
CA ILE A 81 11.91 -8.41 -2.33
C ILE A 81 12.58 -7.81 -1.10
N THR A 82 12.62 -6.49 -0.99
CA THR A 82 13.20 -5.78 0.15
C THR A 82 12.51 -6.18 1.46
N LYS A 83 11.19 -6.26 1.45
CA LYS A 83 10.37 -6.66 2.60
C LYS A 83 10.66 -8.11 3.00
N SER A 84 10.73 -9.02 2.03
CA SER A 84 11.04 -10.43 2.28
C SER A 84 12.41 -10.61 2.89
N THR A 85 13.42 -9.88 2.39
CA THR A 85 14.77 -9.87 2.94
C THR A 85 14.79 -9.35 4.37
N HIS A 86 14.06 -8.28 4.66
CA HIS A 86 13.94 -7.73 6.01
C HIS A 86 13.33 -8.74 6.98
N ILE A 87 12.23 -9.39 6.59
CA ILE A 87 11.56 -10.40 7.42
C ILE A 87 12.49 -11.58 7.70
N SER A 88 13.22 -12.05 6.69
CA SER A 88 14.15 -13.17 6.82
C SER A 88 15.32 -12.82 7.73
N ARG A 89 15.87 -11.62 7.60
CA ARG A 89 16.99 -11.15 8.41
C ARG A 89 16.61 -10.97 9.87
N TRP A 90 15.41 -10.47 10.14
CA TRP A 90 14.94 -10.14 11.48
C TRP A 90 13.95 -11.18 11.99
N SER A 91 14.38 -12.43 12.07
CA SER A 91 13.63 -13.49 12.76
C SER A 91 13.41 -13.09 14.24
N THR A 92 12.47 -13.73 14.88
CA THR A 92 12.18 -13.46 16.30
C THR A 92 13.45 -13.57 17.17
N ARG A 93 14.25 -14.62 16.95
CA ARG A 93 15.47 -14.86 17.69
C ARG A 93 16.52 -13.76 17.48
N VAL A 94 16.75 -13.34 16.22
CA VAL A 94 17.72 -12.28 15.91
C VAL A 94 17.23 -10.96 16.47
N THR A 95 15.96 -10.67 16.36
CA THR A 95 15.35 -9.44 16.88
C THR A 95 15.50 -9.34 18.40
N GLU A 96 15.23 -10.43 19.13
CA GLU A 96 15.40 -10.48 20.59
C GLU A 96 16.85 -10.26 21.01
N GLY A 97 17.81 -10.72 20.21
CA GLY A 97 19.24 -10.56 20.47
C GLY A 97 19.79 -9.19 20.09
N ASP A 98 19.09 -8.40 19.29
CA ASP A 98 19.54 -7.08 18.81
C ASP A 98 18.37 -6.12 18.58
N ILE A 99 17.74 -5.71 19.66
CA ILE A 99 16.58 -4.78 19.61
C ILE A 99 16.98 -3.43 19.01
N ALA A 100 18.17 -2.93 19.32
CA ALA A 100 18.63 -1.64 18.79
C ALA A 100 18.79 -1.69 17.26
N GLY A 101 19.37 -2.77 16.74
CA GLY A 101 19.51 -2.99 15.29
C GLY A 101 18.17 -3.16 14.61
N TYR A 102 17.28 -3.94 15.21
CA TYR A 102 15.92 -4.11 14.70
C TYR A 102 15.15 -2.78 14.68
N ARG A 103 15.26 -1.99 15.74
CA ARG A 103 14.59 -0.68 15.82
C ARG A 103 14.99 0.22 14.66
N ARG A 104 16.27 0.27 14.31
CA ARG A 104 16.76 1.05 13.16
C ARG A 104 16.23 0.50 11.83
N ALA A 105 16.37 -0.81 11.62
CA ALA A 105 15.91 -1.47 10.40
C ALA A 105 14.38 -1.34 10.23
N SER A 106 13.63 -1.47 11.32
CA SER A 106 12.19 -1.30 11.32
C SER A 106 11.78 0.14 11.00
N ALA A 107 12.50 1.13 11.50
CA ALA A 107 12.23 2.53 11.17
C ALA A 107 12.38 2.80 9.67
N ASP A 108 13.43 2.28 9.06
CA ASP A 108 13.67 2.40 7.61
C ASP A 108 12.56 1.70 6.82
N MET A 109 12.16 0.51 7.21
CA MET A 109 11.09 -0.25 6.57
C MET A 109 9.74 0.47 6.70
N ARG A 110 9.44 1.02 7.87
CA ARG A 110 8.19 1.77 8.09
C ARG A 110 8.13 3.04 7.24
N SER A 111 9.24 3.74 7.13
CA SER A 111 9.34 4.92 6.24
C SER A 111 9.13 4.53 4.78
N ALA A 112 9.71 3.42 4.33
CA ALA A 112 9.54 2.93 2.96
C ALA A 112 8.08 2.51 2.70
N LEU A 113 7.43 1.83 3.65
CA LEU A 113 6.01 1.48 3.57
C LEU A 113 5.12 2.72 3.46
N GLN A 114 5.37 3.72 4.31
CA GLN A 114 4.60 4.95 4.31
C GLN A 114 4.74 5.69 2.98
N ALA A 115 5.95 5.78 2.44
CA ALA A 115 6.19 6.40 1.14
C ALA A 115 5.43 5.68 0.02
N ARG A 116 5.37 4.36 0.08
CA ARG A 116 4.61 3.58 -0.91
C ARG A 116 3.11 3.79 -0.79
N LEU A 117 2.58 3.83 0.41
CA LEU A 117 1.15 4.13 0.63
C LEU A 117 0.79 5.51 0.07
N ASP A 118 1.63 6.51 0.34
CA ASP A 118 1.41 7.88 -0.13
C ASP A 118 1.48 7.97 -1.66
N ARG A 119 2.45 7.30 -2.28
CA ARG A 119 2.59 7.26 -3.74
C ARG A 119 1.41 6.56 -4.40
N GLU A 120 1.01 5.42 -3.86
CA GLU A 120 -0.14 4.68 -4.38
C GLU A 120 -1.43 5.48 -4.25
N ALA A 121 -1.64 6.15 -3.13
CA ALA A 121 -2.78 7.03 -2.93
C ALA A 121 -2.79 8.17 -3.96
N ALA A 122 -1.66 8.79 -4.22
CA ALA A 122 -1.53 9.87 -5.19
C ALA A 122 -1.86 9.42 -6.62
N ILE A 123 -1.56 8.17 -6.96
CA ILE A 123 -1.82 7.61 -8.30
C ILE A 123 -3.25 7.05 -8.40
N LEU A 124 -3.65 6.22 -7.45
CA LEU A 124 -4.89 5.44 -7.56
C LEU A 124 -6.14 6.20 -7.14
N TYR A 125 -6.08 7.08 -6.14
CA TYR A 125 -7.28 7.77 -5.67
C TYR A 125 -7.92 8.63 -6.77
N PRO A 126 -7.16 9.45 -7.55
CA PRO A 126 -7.76 10.17 -8.67
C PRO A 126 -8.36 9.26 -9.74
N LEU A 127 -7.68 8.15 -10.08
CA LEU A 127 -8.17 7.20 -11.09
C LEU A 127 -9.47 6.52 -10.65
N LEU A 128 -9.57 6.13 -9.39
CA LEU A 128 -10.77 5.49 -8.85
C LEU A 128 -11.92 6.49 -8.71
N LYS A 129 -11.64 7.74 -8.39
CA LYS A 129 -12.63 8.80 -8.34
C LYS A 129 -13.21 9.07 -9.72
N ASP A 130 -12.39 9.15 -10.74
CA ASP A 130 -12.82 9.35 -12.12
C ASP A 130 -13.70 8.19 -12.61
N LYS A 131 -13.31 6.96 -12.26
CA LYS A 131 -14.09 5.77 -12.57
C LYS A 131 -15.45 5.78 -11.86
N ALA A 132 -15.50 6.13 -10.59
CA ALA A 132 -16.74 6.19 -9.80
C ALA A 132 -17.70 7.25 -10.31
N ALA A 133 -17.18 8.35 -10.92
CA ALA A 133 -17.97 9.37 -11.58
C ALA A 133 -18.60 8.88 -12.91
N GLY A 134 -18.25 7.66 -13.34
CA GLY A 134 -18.67 7.09 -14.61
C GLY A 134 -17.96 7.72 -15.80
N PRO A 135 -18.16 7.15 -17.01
CA PRO A 135 -17.66 7.80 -18.20
C PRO A 135 -18.23 9.21 -18.23
N ARG A 136 -17.34 10.21 -18.30
CA ARG A 136 -17.81 11.55 -18.65
C ARG A 136 -18.61 11.41 -19.92
N VAL A 137 -19.93 11.49 -19.80
CA VAL A 137 -20.74 11.80 -20.94
C VAL A 137 -20.31 13.20 -21.29
N LEU A 138 -19.34 13.31 -22.20
CA LEU A 138 -19.13 14.54 -22.91
C LEU A 138 -20.53 14.94 -23.40
N PRO A 139 -21.00 16.16 -23.08
CA PRO A 139 -22.19 16.64 -23.75
C PRO A 139 -21.91 16.38 -25.20
N GLN A 140 -22.70 15.54 -25.82
CA GLN A 140 -22.56 15.29 -27.22
C GLN A 140 -22.96 16.59 -27.91
N SER A 141 -22.00 17.50 -27.96
CA SER A 141 -22.11 18.61 -28.85
C SER A 141 -22.16 18.01 -30.25
N GLY A 142 -23.34 17.82 -30.78
CA GLY A 142 -23.52 17.25 -32.08
C GLY A 142 -24.06 15.85 -32.08
N SER A 143 -24.77 15.41 -31.05
CA SER A 143 -25.82 14.46 -31.36
C SER A 143 -26.66 15.10 -32.44
N PRO A 144 -26.51 14.71 -33.72
CA PRO A 144 -27.42 15.21 -34.70
C PRO A 144 -28.78 14.85 -34.14
N ALA A 145 -29.63 15.86 -33.98
CA ALA A 145 -31.02 15.59 -33.89
C ALA A 145 -31.26 14.54 -34.97
N HIS A 146 -31.60 13.33 -34.54
CA HIS A 146 -31.97 12.35 -35.54
C HIS A 146 -32.99 12.97 -36.43
N PRO A 147 -32.71 13.12 -37.71
CA PRO A 147 -33.75 13.56 -38.61
C PRO A 147 -34.89 12.60 -38.42
N ALA A 148 -36.01 13.16 -38.12
CA ALA A 148 -37.25 12.40 -38.04
C ALA A 148 -37.40 11.59 -39.33
#